data_09c91442973632e70375fd8ff2432ade
#
_entry.id   09c91442973632e70375fd8ff2432ade
#
_cell.length_a   1.000
_cell.length_b   1.000
_cell.length_c   1.000
_cell.angle_alpha   90.00
_cell.angle_beta   90.00
_cell.angle_gamma   90.00
#
_symmetry.space_group_name_H-M   'P 1'
#
loop_
_entity.id
_entity.type
_entity.pdbx_description
1 polymer ?
#
loop_
_entity_poly.entity_id
_entity_poly.type
_entity_poly.pdbx_seq_one_letter_code
_entity_poly.pdbx_strand_id
1 'polypeptide(L)'
;MAKEQVSSILRALQILECFMDRETEWTLKELVDHLDLPSTTVFRQVSTLAERQYLVQDPVRKSYRVGPRLMLLASAILGQSDLRRVARPELEHLSDTVHETINLSVLLEHDIFYLDKVETHRSIVCNTQIGGRAPAYATSSGKAMLSCQNEAYIDDYCQWMNRKAYPLTSNTITDPDQLRSQLVQARLNGYAMDDGEIEAGLICVAAPVYDMNRKVVAAVSISGPDYRM
;
A
#
# COMPACT_ATOMS: atom_id res chain seq x y z
N MET A 1 22.03 2.45 19.98
CA MET A 1 21.38 3.40 20.91
C MET A 1 19.91 3.46 20.52
N ALA A 2 19.01 2.97 21.38
CA ALA A 2 17.56 3.11 21.14
C ALA A 2 17.24 4.63 21.15
N LYS A 3 16.68 5.14 20.06
CA LYS A 3 16.20 6.53 20.01
C LYS A 3 15.05 6.65 21.03
N GLU A 4 15.19 7.59 21.97
CA GLU A 4 14.13 7.93 22.92
C GLU A 4 12.91 8.45 22.13
N GLN A 5 11.85 7.67 22.09
CA GLN A 5 10.62 8.02 21.37
C GLN A 5 9.70 8.82 22.29
N VAL A 6 9.14 9.92 21.79
CA VAL A 6 8.18 10.72 22.54
C VAL A 6 6.83 10.00 22.57
N SER A 7 6.52 9.39 23.72
CA SER A 7 5.36 8.50 23.88
C SER A 7 4.00 9.13 23.52
N SER A 8 3.84 10.45 23.68
CA SER A 8 2.61 11.14 23.30
C SER A 8 2.43 11.25 21.78
N ILE A 9 3.53 11.46 21.05
CA ILE A 9 3.51 11.49 19.58
C ILE A 9 3.22 10.09 19.04
N LEU A 10 3.92 9.08 19.58
CA LEU A 10 3.71 7.69 19.16
C LEU A 10 2.24 7.26 19.30
N ARG A 11 1.63 7.56 20.45
CA ARG A 11 0.20 7.24 20.70
C ARG A 11 -0.74 7.97 19.73
N ALA A 12 -0.45 9.24 19.41
CA ALA A 12 -1.26 9.99 18.44
C ALA A 12 -1.16 9.37 17.03
N LEU A 13 0.04 8.92 16.62
CA LEU A 13 0.23 8.20 15.36
C LEU A 13 -0.51 6.86 15.37
N GLN A 14 -0.38 6.05 16.43
CA GLN A 14 -1.11 4.78 16.56
C GLN A 14 -2.63 4.97 16.44
N ILE A 15 -3.18 6.06 16.99
CA ILE A 15 -4.60 6.37 16.83
C ILE A 15 -4.93 6.65 15.35
N LEU A 16 -4.11 7.42 14.63
CA LEU A 16 -4.34 7.68 13.21
C LEU A 16 -4.20 6.41 12.36
N GLU A 17 -3.30 5.52 12.73
CA GLU A 17 -3.06 4.24 12.06
C GLU A 17 -4.27 3.29 12.15
N CYS A 18 -5.09 3.37 13.21
CA CYS A 18 -6.33 2.59 13.30
C CYS A 18 -7.30 2.85 12.14
N PHE A 19 -7.25 4.04 11.53
CA PHE A 19 -8.11 4.42 10.40
C PHE A 19 -7.56 4.02 9.03
N MET A 20 -6.42 3.34 8.97
CA MET A 20 -5.81 2.88 7.72
C MET A 20 -6.39 1.56 7.22
N ASP A 21 -7.08 0.82 8.08
CA ASP A 21 -7.71 -0.46 7.76
C ASP A 21 -9.14 -0.28 7.21
N ARG A 22 -9.88 -1.38 7.06
CA ARG A 22 -11.23 -1.39 6.49
C ARG A 22 -12.25 -0.62 7.33
N GLU A 23 -12.01 -0.47 8.63
CA GLU A 23 -12.89 0.30 9.51
C GLU A 23 -12.54 1.78 9.41
N THR A 24 -13.43 2.53 8.80
CA THR A 24 -13.27 3.97 8.56
C THR A 24 -13.81 4.86 9.70
N GLU A 25 -14.52 4.27 10.64
CA GLU A 25 -15.10 4.95 11.81
C GLU A 25 -14.81 4.16 13.08
N TRP A 26 -14.40 4.88 14.14
CA TRP A 26 -14.10 4.31 15.45
C TRP A 26 -14.74 5.15 16.55
N THR A 27 -15.39 4.51 17.52
CA THR A 27 -15.78 5.16 18.78
C THR A 27 -14.58 5.26 19.71
N LEU A 28 -14.67 6.15 20.71
CA LEU A 28 -13.62 6.25 21.74
C LEU A 28 -13.38 4.91 22.47
N LYS A 29 -14.45 4.17 22.73
CA LYS A 29 -14.38 2.87 23.42
C LYS A 29 -13.63 1.85 22.58
N GLU A 30 -13.96 1.72 21.29
CA GLU A 30 -13.29 0.81 20.38
C GLU A 30 -11.79 1.13 20.25
N LEU A 31 -11.42 2.41 20.16
CA LEU A 31 -10.00 2.82 20.16
C LEU A 31 -9.29 2.46 21.47
N VAL A 32 -9.95 2.61 22.62
CA VAL A 32 -9.41 2.21 23.93
C VAL A 32 -9.16 0.71 23.99
N ASP A 33 -10.16 -0.06 23.57
CA ASP A 33 -10.10 -1.53 23.61
C ASP A 33 -9.06 -2.07 22.61
N HIS A 34 -8.96 -1.47 21.40
CA HIS A 34 -8.03 -1.89 20.36
C HIS A 34 -6.56 -1.57 20.70
N LEU A 35 -6.30 -0.38 21.27
CA LEU A 35 -4.94 0.09 21.56
C LEU A 35 -4.43 -0.34 22.93
N ASP A 36 -5.30 -0.92 23.78
CA ASP A 36 -4.99 -1.27 25.17
C ASP A 36 -4.38 -0.08 25.96
N LEU A 37 -4.96 1.10 25.80
CA LEU A 37 -4.49 2.33 26.44
C LEU A 37 -5.54 2.88 27.42
N PRO A 38 -5.12 3.60 28.49
CA PRO A 38 -6.06 4.26 29.40
C PRO A 38 -7.00 5.23 28.66
N SER A 39 -8.30 5.15 28.92
CA SER A 39 -9.34 5.97 28.30
C SER A 39 -9.04 7.47 28.34
N THR A 40 -8.51 7.97 29.47
CA THR A 40 -8.11 9.39 29.61
C THR A 40 -6.98 9.77 28.63
N THR A 41 -6.07 8.85 28.34
CA THR A 41 -4.97 9.06 27.39
C THR A 41 -5.53 9.13 25.96
N VAL A 42 -6.34 8.13 25.56
CA VAL A 42 -6.95 8.09 24.22
C VAL A 42 -7.83 9.32 24.01
N PHE A 43 -8.68 9.68 24.98
CA PHE A 43 -9.53 10.86 24.90
C PHE A 43 -8.75 12.15 24.66
N ARG A 44 -7.65 12.38 25.39
CA ARG A 44 -6.81 13.57 25.21
C ARG A 44 -6.18 13.63 23.82
N GLN A 45 -5.69 12.51 23.31
CA GLN A 45 -5.08 12.44 21.98
C GLN A 45 -6.12 12.67 20.87
N VAL A 46 -7.26 11.95 20.94
CA VAL A 46 -8.36 12.09 19.98
C VAL A 46 -8.91 13.52 19.98
N SER A 47 -9.10 14.14 21.15
CA SER A 47 -9.56 15.53 21.25
C SER A 47 -8.59 16.50 20.59
N THR A 48 -7.28 16.33 20.81
CA THR A 48 -6.26 17.15 20.16
C THR A 48 -6.25 16.96 18.65
N LEU A 49 -6.35 15.70 18.16
CA LEU A 49 -6.42 15.43 16.73
C LEU A 49 -7.69 16.00 16.09
N ALA A 50 -8.82 15.95 16.81
CA ALA A 50 -10.09 16.52 16.35
C ALA A 50 -10.03 18.07 16.31
N GLU A 51 -9.51 18.72 17.35
CA GLU A 51 -9.31 20.17 17.38
C GLU A 51 -8.43 20.64 16.19
N ARG A 52 -7.44 19.85 15.83
CA ARG A 52 -6.56 20.11 14.71
C ARG A 52 -7.07 19.61 13.37
N GLN A 53 -8.31 19.08 13.31
CA GLN A 53 -8.97 18.57 12.09
C GLN A 53 -8.26 17.37 11.42
N TYR A 54 -7.40 16.65 12.14
CA TYR A 54 -6.89 15.35 11.72
C TYR A 54 -7.95 14.25 11.87
N LEU A 55 -8.83 14.40 12.85
CA LEU A 55 -10.04 13.60 13.03
C LEU A 55 -11.27 14.51 13.02
N VAL A 56 -12.44 13.93 12.74
CA VAL A 56 -13.74 14.60 12.86
C VAL A 56 -14.65 13.67 13.62
N GLN A 57 -15.36 14.20 14.64
CA GLN A 57 -16.35 13.44 15.40
C GLN A 57 -17.72 13.58 14.77
N ASP A 58 -18.41 12.46 14.57
CA ASP A 58 -19.85 12.45 14.30
C ASP A 58 -20.61 12.89 15.56
N PRO A 59 -21.44 13.93 15.49
CA PRO A 59 -22.11 14.45 16.66
C PRO A 59 -23.20 13.52 17.21
N VAL A 60 -23.74 12.62 16.38
CA VAL A 60 -24.83 11.70 16.74
C VAL A 60 -24.26 10.37 17.23
N ARG A 61 -23.42 9.73 16.44
CA ARG A 61 -22.84 8.41 16.73
C ARG A 61 -21.69 8.47 17.74
N LYS A 62 -21.10 9.68 17.93
CA LYS A 62 -19.89 9.89 18.73
C LYS A 62 -18.68 9.09 18.23
N SER A 63 -18.74 8.56 17.00
CA SER A 63 -17.61 7.96 16.31
C SER A 63 -16.69 9.04 15.71
N TYR A 64 -15.44 8.68 15.48
CA TYR A 64 -14.43 9.50 14.83
C TYR A 64 -14.12 8.94 13.47
N ARG A 65 -13.79 9.80 12.53
CA ARG A 65 -13.28 9.48 11.17
C ARG A 65 -12.13 10.39 10.84
N VAL A 66 -11.37 10.03 9.80
CA VAL A 66 -10.28 10.88 9.30
C VAL A 66 -10.77 12.25 8.87
N GLY A 67 -10.03 13.28 9.25
CA GLY A 67 -10.36 14.67 9.00
C GLY A 67 -9.67 15.26 7.75
N PRO A 68 -10.17 16.41 7.26
CA PRO A 68 -9.71 17.04 6.02
C PRO A 68 -8.23 17.46 6.05
N ARG A 69 -7.64 17.60 7.24
CA ARG A 69 -6.21 17.95 7.38
C ARG A 69 -5.30 16.91 6.75
N LEU A 70 -5.70 15.64 6.79
CA LEU A 70 -4.94 14.55 6.15
C LEU A 70 -4.96 14.64 4.62
N MET A 71 -6.06 15.14 4.01
CA MET A 71 -6.09 15.40 2.56
C MET A 71 -5.07 16.45 2.13
N LEU A 72 -4.87 17.50 2.94
CA LEU A 72 -3.86 18.54 2.63
C LEU A 72 -2.45 17.96 2.66
N LEU A 73 -2.15 17.07 3.62
CA LEU A 73 -0.86 16.37 3.68
C LEU A 73 -0.67 15.41 2.51
N ALA A 74 -1.70 14.64 2.17
CA ALA A 74 -1.67 13.75 1.01
C ALA A 74 -1.48 14.54 -0.30
N SER A 75 -2.18 15.66 -0.47
CA SER A 75 -2.03 16.53 -1.64
C SER A 75 -0.62 17.10 -1.74
N ALA A 76 0.01 17.44 -0.62
CA ALA A 76 1.40 17.92 -0.62
C ALA A 76 2.37 16.81 -1.09
N ILE A 77 2.17 15.56 -0.66
CA ILE A 77 2.96 14.41 -1.12
C ILE A 77 2.77 14.21 -2.62
N LEU A 78 1.51 14.14 -3.08
CA LEU A 78 1.19 13.92 -4.49
C LEU A 78 1.67 15.05 -5.40
N GLY A 79 1.60 16.30 -4.94
CA GLY A 79 2.07 17.48 -5.68
C GLY A 79 3.58 17.63 -5.73
N GLN A 80 4.30 17.09 -4.74
CA GLN A 80 5.77 17.15 -4.65
C GLN A 80 6.45 15.89 -5.21
N SER A 81 5.68 14.89 -5.64
CA SER A 81 6.23 13.65 -6.19
C SER A 81 6.76 13.88 -7.60
N ASP A 82 8.07 14.17 -7.71
CA ASP A 82 8.76 14.21 -9.00
C ASP A 82 8.59 12.89 -9.76
N LEU A 83 8.60 11.76 -9.06
CA LEU A 83 8.39 10.44 -9.65
C LEU A 83 7.04 10.35 -10.38
N ARG A 84 5.94 10.76 -9.74
CA ARG A 84 4.61 10.77 -10.35
C ARG A 84 4.56 11.66 -11.59
N ARG A 85 5.11 12.89 -11.47
CA ARG A 85 5.12 13.88 -12.55
C ARG A 85 5.92 13.39 -13.76
N VAL A 86 7.06 12.76 -13.52
CA VAL A 86 7.92 12.22 -14.58
C VAL A 86 7.32 10.96 -15.19
N ALA A 87 6.72 10.09 -14.38
CA ALA A 87 6.15 8.83 -14.86
C ALA A 87 4.84 9.01 -15.65
N ARG A 88 4.03 10.00 -15.33
CA ARG A 88 2.66 10.15 -15.86
C ARG A 88 2.57 10.06 -17.39
N PRO A 89 3.38 10.76 -18.20
CA PRO A 89 3.31 10.65 -19.67
C PRO A 89 3.59 9.22 -20.16
N GLU A 90 4.54 8.53 -19.54
CA GLU A 90 4.91 7.15 -19.90
C GLU A 90 3.80 6.15 -19.54
N LEU A 91 3.14 6.36 -18.38
CA LEU A 91 1.98 5.55 -17.98
C LEU A 91 0.81 5.71 -18.95
N GLU A 92 0.54 6.93 -19.41
CA GLU A 92 -0.50 7.22 -20.39
C GLU A 92 -0.18 6.57 -21.74
N HIS A 93 1.05 6.73 -22.24
CA HIS A 93 1.50 6.09 -23.46
C HIS A 93 1.41 4.57 -23.39
N LEU A 94 1.79 3.97 -22.26
CA LEU A 94 1.69 2.52 -22.06
C LEU A 94 0.22 2.08 -22.06
N SER A 95 -0.68 2.80 -21.36
CA SER A 95 -2.10 2.51 -21.33
C SER A 95 -2.74 2.59 -22.72
N ASP A 96 -2.38 3.59 -23.52
CA ASP A 96 -2.84 3.74 -24.91
C ASP A 96 -2.35 2.59 -25.80
N THR A 97 -1.19 2.03 -25.50
CA THR A 97 -0.61 0.92 -26.27
C THR A 97 -1.27 -0.42 -25.94
N VAL A 98 -1.42 -0.73 -24.63
CA VAL A 98 -1.91 -2.04 -24.20
C VAL A 98 -3.41 -2.07 -23.93
N HIS A 99 -4.04 -0.90 -23.80
CA HIS A 99 -5.47 -0.74 -23.49
C HIS A 99 -5.93 -1.39 -22.20
N GLU A 100 -5.04 -1.49 -21.21
CA GLU A 100 -5.32 -2.00 -19.88
C GLU A 100 -4.97 -0.96 -18.80
N THR A 101 -5.36 -1.23 -17.54
CA THR A 101 -5.05 -0.36 -16.42
C THR A 101 -3.56 -0.40 -16.10
N ILE A 102 -2.95 0.77 -16.00
CA ILE A 102 -1.55 0.94 -15.61
C ILE A 102 -1.50 1.54 -14.21
N ASN A 103 -0.68 0.95 -13.32
CA ASN A 103 -0.45 1.50 -12.00
C ASN A 103 1.04 1.80 -11.79
N LEU A 104 1.32 2.88 -11.08
CA LEU A 104 2.62 3.19 -10.49
C LEU A 104 2.54 2.95 -9.00
N SER A 105 3.39 2.09 -8.47
CA SER A 105 3.38 1.72 -7.05
C SER A 105 4.74 1.91 -6.42
N VAL A 106 4.76 2.19 -5.12
CA VAL A 106 5.96 2.24 -4.28
C VAL A 106 5.86 1.20 -3.17
N LEU A 107 7.00 0.66 -2.73
CA LEU A 107 7.06 -0.29 -1.62
C LEU A 107 7.24 0.49 -0.32
N LEU A 108 6.39 0.26 0.66
CA LEU A 108 6.50 0.81 2.00
C LEU A 108 6.27 -0.33 3.01
N GLU A 109 7.30 -0.64 3.80
CA GLU A 109 7.29 -1.76 4.74
C GLU A 109 6.96 -3.09 4.04
N HIS A 110 5.75 -3.62 4.26
CA HIS A 110 5.32 -4.92 3.73
C HIS A 110 4.28 -4.82 2.61
N ASP A 111 3.80 -3.60 2.31
CA ASP A 111 2.76 -3.33 1.33
C ASP A 111 3.28 -2.48 0.18
N ILE A 112 2.59 -2.55 -0.95
CA ILE A 112 2.70 -1.54 -1.98
C ILE A 112 1.66 -0.45 -1.76
N PHE A 113 1.99 0.77 -2.20
CA PHE A 113 1.08 1.90 -2.28
C PHE A 113 0.95 2.36 -3.72
N TYR A 114 -0.29 2.52 -4.18
CA TYR A 114 -0.56 3.03 -5.51
C TYR A 114 -0.37 4.54 -5.53
N LEU A 115 0.72 4.99 -6.17
CA LEU A 115 1.10 6.40 -6.28
C LEU A 115 0.36 7.11 -7.42
N ASP A 116 0.16 6.40 -8.54
CA ASP A 116 -0.62 6.89 -9.68
C ASP A 116 -1.29 5.73 -10.42
N LYS A 117 -2.31 6.07 -11.21
CA LYS A 117 -3.10 5.14 -12.02
C LYS A 117 -3.53 5.79 -13.31
N VAL A 118 -3.46 5.04 -14.40
CA VAL A 118 -4.13 5.35 -15.68
C VAL A 118 -5.15 4.26 -15.93
N GLU A 119 -6.42 4.63 -15.94
CA GLU A 119 -7.51 3.68 -16.17
C GLU A 119 -7.66 3.38 -17.65
N THR A 120 -7.93 2.13 -17.96
CA THR A 120 -8.37 1.76 -19.29
C THR A 120 -9.78 2.31 -19.57
N HIS A 121 -10.08 2.58 -20.83
CA HIS A 121 -11.43 2.95 -21.26
C HIS A 121 -12.39 1.75 -21.40
N ARG A 122 -11.96 0.55 -21.05
CA ARG A 122 -12.77 -0.68 -21.12
C ARG A 122 -13.71 -0.78 -19.93
N SER A 123 -14.81 -1.55 -20.11
CA SER A 123 -15.86 -1.69 -19.10
C SER A 123 -15.42 -2.49 -17.85
N ILE A 124 -14.44 -3.39 -18.00
CA ILE A 124 -13.90 -4.17 -16.87
C ILE A 124 -12.53 -3.59 -16.54
N VAL A 125 -12.41 -3.03 -15.35
CA VAL A 125 -11.22 -2.35 -14.84
C VAL A 125 -10.80 -2.94 -13.50
N CYS A 126 -9.51 -2.91 -13.22
CA CYS A 126 -8.97 -3.24 -11.91
C CYS A 126 -9.36 -2.15 -10.89
N ASN A 127 -9.93 -2.54 -9.75
CA ASN A 127 -10.42 -1.60 -8.72
C ASN A 127 -9.28 -1.11 -7.79
N THR A 128 -8.14 -0.72 -8.36
CA THR A 128 -7.08 -0.03 -7.60
C THR A 128 -7.43 1.45 -7.41
N GLN A 129 -7.01 2.03 -6.29
CA GLN A 129 -7.20 3.45 -5.98
C GLN A 129 -5.86 4.10 -5.66
N ILE A 130 -5.67 5.34 -6.11
CA ILE A 130 -4.49 6.14 -5.72
C ILE A 130 -4.53 6.34 -4.19
N GLY A 131 -3.40 6.07 -3.52
CA GLY A 131 -3.32 6.04 -2.05
C GLY A 131 -3.77 4.73 -1.42
N GLY A 132 -4.36 3.81 -2.19
CA GLY A 132 -4.68 2.46 -1.72
C GLY A 132 -3.41 1.63 -1.52
N ARG A 133 -3.52 0.56 -0.72
CA ARG A 133 -2.42 -0.37 -0.45
C ARG A 133 -2.82 -1.81 -0.77
N ALA A 134 -1.82 -2.64 -1.00
CA ALA A 134 -1.99 -4.07 -1.16
C ALA A 134 -0.74 -4.82 -0.68
N PRO A 135 -0.87 -6.07 -0.18
CA PRO A 135 0.27 -6.85 0.27
C PRO A 135 1.29 -7.06 -0.85
N ALA A 136 2.57 -6.77 -0.58
CA ALA A 136 3.60 -6.88 -1.62
C ALA A 136 3.82 -8.34 -2.07
N TYR A 137 3.61 -9.34 -1.20
CA TYR A 137 3.75 -10.76 -1.57
C TYR A 137 2.70 -11.22 -2.60
N ALA A 138 1.52 -10.60 -2.63
CA ALA A 138 0.40 -11.02 -3.47
C ALA A 138 0.23 -10.17 -4.74
N THR A 139 1.12 -9.20 -4.99
CA THR A 139 1.03 -8.29 -6.13
C THR A 139 2.26 -8.39 -7.04
N SER A 140 2.05 -8.26 -8.35
CA SER A 140 3.16 -8.21 -9.31
C SER A 140 4.14 -7.07 -9.00
N SER A 141 3.61 -5.87 -8.69
CA SER A 141 4.43 -4.69 -8.31
C SER A 141 5.27 -4.95 -7.07
N GLY A 142 4.68 -5.57 -6.05
CA GLY A 142 5.38 -5.91 -4.81
C GLY A 142 6.49 -6.92 -5.06
N LYS A 143 6.20 -8.01 -5.76
CA LYS A 143 7.19 -9.02 -6.12
C LYS A 143 8.31 -8.46 -7.01
N ALA A 144 7.99 -7.57 -7.95
CA ALA A 144 9.00 -6.89 -8.77
C ALA A 144 9.95 -6.04 -7.92
N MET A 145 9.43 -5.25 -6.97
CA MET A 145 10.26 -4.43 -6.09
C MET A 145 11.02 -5.25 -5.04
N LEU A 146 10.39 -6.29 -4.47
CA LEU A 146 11.03 -7.22 -3.54
C LEU A 146 12.19 -7.97 -4.20
N SER A 147 12.06 -8.38 -5.47
CA SER A 147 13.12 -9.08 -6.21
C SER A 147 14.40 -8.25 -6.32
N CYS A 148 14.32 -6.92 -6.19
CA CYS A 148 15.46 -5.99 -6.26
C CYS A 148 16.08 -5.70 -4.89
N GLN A 149 15.50 -6.20 -3.80
CA GLN A 149 16.05 -5.99 -2.45
C GLN A 149 17.23 -6.92 -2.16
N ASN A 150 18.01 -6.56 -1.14
CA ASN A 150 19.08 -7.43 -0.66
C ASN A 150 18.52 -8.61 0.16
N GLU A 151 19.34 -9.65 0.33
CA GLU A 151 18.90 -10.89 1.01
C GLU A 151 18.44 -10.64 2.46
N ALA A 152 19.08 -9.73 3.19
CA ALA A 152 18.69 -9.42 4.56
C ALA A 152 17.27 -8.82 4.63
N TYR A 153 16.90 -7.95 3.68
CA TYR A 153 15.54 -7.42 3.57
C TYR A 153 14.54 -8.54 3.24
N ILE A 154 14.88 -9.42 2.30
CA ILE A 154 14.03 -10.56 1.92
C ILE A 154 13.85 -11.50 3.10
N ASP A 155 14.90 -11.77 3.89
CA ASP A 155 14.82 -12.59 5.10
C ASP A 155 13.87 -12.00 6.14
N ASP A 156 13.97 -10.72 6.42
CA ASP A 156 13.07 -10.02 7.34
C ASP A 156 11.63 -10.03 6.83
N TYR A 157 11.44 -9.81 5.53
CA TYR A 157 10.12 -9.86 4.89
C TYR A 157 9.49 -11.26 5.01
N CYS A 158 10.25 -12.31 4.74
CA CYS A 158 9.79 -13.69 4.86
C CYS A 158 9.47 -14.08 6.32
N GLN A 159 10.23 -13.58 7.29
CA GLN A 159 9.91 -13.78 8.71
C GLN A 159 8.59 -13.08 9.11
N TRP A 160 8.34 -11.90 8.59
CA TRP A 160 7.08 -11.21 8.78
C TRP A 160 5.93 -11.98 8.10
N MET A 161 6.13 -12.42 6.87
CA MET A 161 5.15 -13.17 6.08
C MET A 161 4.69 -14.45 6.78
N ASN A 162 5.60 -15.22 7.39
CA ASN A 162 5.27 -16.41 8.18
C ASN A 162 4.25 -16.17 9.30
N ARG A 163 4.15 -14.94 9.78
CA ARG A 163 3.27 -14.58 10.92
C ARG A 163 2.02 -13.82 10.50
N LYS A 164 2.05 -13.15 9.36
CA LYS A 164 1.06 -12.14 8.98
C LYS A 164 0.43 -12.35 7.61
N ALA A 165 1.04 -13.14 6.71
CA ALA A 165 0.47 -13.42 5.41
C ALA A 165 -0.82 -14.23 5.54
N TYR A 166 -1.79 -13.89 4.71
CA TYR A 166 -3.07 -14.58 4.62
C TYR A 166 -3.49 -14.71 3.15
N PRO A 167 -4.25 -15.75 2.80
CA PRO A 167 -4.72 -15.92 1.44
C PRO A 167 -5.86 -14.93 1.14
N LEU A 168 -5.72 -14.21 0.03
CA LEU A 168 -6.76 -13.34 -0.54
C LEU A 168 -7.61 -14.13 -1.54
N THR A 169 -6.98 -15.06 -2.25
CA THR A 169 -7.59 -16.01 -3.17
C THR A 169 -6.98 -17.39 -2.95
N SER A 170 -7.44 -18.40 -3.67
CA SER A 170 -6.83 -19.74 -3.69
C SER A 170 -5.41 -19.74 -4.28
N ASN A 171 -5.07 -18.75 -5.08
CA ASN A 171 -3.77 -18.63 -5.76
C ASN A 171 -2.75 -17.83 -4.97
N THR A 172 -3.18 -17.13 -3.92
CA THR A 172 -2.27 -16.27 -3.12
C THR A 172 -1.14 -17.10 -2.51
N ILE A 173 0.10 -16.73 -2.79
CA ILE A 173 1.28 -17.35 -2.21
C ILE A 173 1.47 -16.82 -0.80
N THR A 174 1.30 -17.71 0.19
CA THR A 174 1.53 -17.41 1.61
C THR A 174 2.77 -18.10 2.17
N ASP A 175 3.39 -18.97 1.38
CA ASP A 175 4.63 -19.68 1.72
C ASP A 175 5.85 -18.84 1.33
N PRO A 176 6.74 -18.46 2.29
CA PRO A 176 7.92 -17.69 2.02
C PRO A 176 8.93 -18.34 1.05
N ASP A 177 9.03 -19.66 1.02
CA ASP A 177 9.96 -20.35 0.12
C ASP A 177 9.46 -20.29 -1.32
N GLN A 178 8.14 -20.38 -1.52
CA GLN A 178 7.52 -20.15 -2.82
C GLN A 178 7.71 -18.70 -3.27
N LEU A 179 7.50 -17.73 -2.37
CA LEU A 179 7.77 -16.33 -2.68
C LEU A 179 9.23 -16.14 -3.11
N ARG A 180 10.20 -16.65 -2.35
CA ARG A 180 11.63 -16.55 -2.72
C ARG A 180 11.90 -17.09 -4.11
N SER A 181 11.32 -18.24 -4.45
CA SER A 181 11.46 -18.83 -5.78
C SER A 181 10.94 -17.89 -6.86
N GLN A 182 9.79 -17.25 -6.64
CA GLN A 182 9.25 -16.25 -7.57
C GLN A 182 10.12 -14.99 -7.65
N LEU A 183 10.68 -14.51 -6.53
CA LEU A 183 11.56 -13.34 -6.53
C LEU A 183 12.86 -13.61 -7.33
N VAL A 184 13.41 -14.81 -7.24
CA VAL A 184 14.57 -15.22 -8.06
C VAL A 184 14.19 -15.19 -9.54
N GLN A 185 13.05 -15.75 -9.94
CA GLN A 185 12.59 -15.71 -11.32
C GLN A 185 12.31 -14.26 -11.79
N ALA A 186 11.68 -13.45 -10.95
CA ALA A 186 11.42 -12.04 -11.26
C ALA A 186 12.72 -11.26 -11.50
N ARG A 187 13.76 -11.52 -10.71
CA ARG A 187 15.09 -10.92 -10.88
C ARG A 187 15.75 -11.31 -12.20
N LEU A 188 15.61 -12.56 -12.61
CA LEU A 188 16.16 -13.07 -13.87
C LEU A 188 15.40 -12.54 -15.09
N ASN A 189 14.07 -12.48 -14.99
CA ASN A 189 13.21 -12.06 -16.10
C ASN A 189 13.12 -10.54 -16.25
N GLY A 190 13.39 -9.78 -15.17
CA GLY A 190 13.21 -8.33 -15.12
C GLY A 190 11.76 -7.89 -14.88
N TYR A 191 10.85 -8.83 -14.63
CA TYR A 191 9.45 -8.57 -14.29
C TYR A 191 8.89 -9.64 -13.36
N ALA A 192 7.80 -9.34 -12.68
CA ALA A 192 7.04 -10.26 -11.85
C ALA A 192 5.58 -10.32 -12.30
N MET A 193 4.91 -11.42 -11.95
CA MET A 193 3.50 -11.64 -12.25
C MET A 193 2.70 -11.87 -10.96
N ASP A 194 1.43 -11.53 -11.03
CA ASP A 194 0.37 -11.92 -10.11
C ASP A 194 -0.69 -12.62 -10.97
N ASP A 195 -0.89 -13.90 -10.76
CA ASP A 195 -1.85 -14.74 -11.48
C ASP A 195 -3.04 -15.05 -10.57
N GLY A 196 -3.91 -14.05 -10.43
CA GLY A 196 -5.11 -14.17 -9.60
C GLY A 196 -4.81 -14.28 -8.10
N GLU A 197 -3.67 -13.78 -7.64
CA GLU A 197 -3.27 -13.85 -6.22
C GLU A 197 -3.94 -12.77 -5.37
N ILE A 198 -4.09 -11.55 -5.91
CA ILE A 198 -4.78 -10.45 -5.24
C ILE A 198 -6.29 -10.52 -5.45
N GLU A 199 -6.72 -10.91 -6.64
CA GLU A 199 -8.12 -11.04 -7.03
C GLU A 199 -8.27 -12.13 -8.11
N ALA A 200 -9.20 -13.05 -7.92
CA ALA A 200 -9.42 -14.16 -8.85
C ALA A 200 -9.86 -13.67 -10.22
N GLY A 201 -9.25 -14.18 -11.29
CA GLY A 201 -9.51 -13.77 -12.67
C GLY A 201 -8.82 -12.47 -13.10
N LEU A 202 -7.97 -11.90 -12.24
CA LEU A 202 -7.11 -10.75 -12.55
C LEU A 202 -5.67 -11.22 -12.76
N ILE A 203 -5.04 -10.81 -13.85
CA ILE A 203 -3.60 -11.01 -14.07
C ILE A 203 -2.93 -9.65 -14.07
N CYS A 204 -1.79 -9.57 -13.37
CA CYS A 204 -0.96 -8.37 -13.36
C CYS A 204 0.49 -8.74 -13.68
N VAL A 205 1.12 -7.89 -14.50
CA VAL A 205 2.55 -7.97 -14.81
C VAL A 205 3.20 -6.66 -14.41
N ALA A 206 4.33 -6.70 -13.72
CA ALA A 206 5.01 -5.50 -13.27
C ALA A 206 6.52 -5.57 -13.46
N ALA A 207 7.11 -4.44 -13.81
CA ALA A 207 8.55 -4.24 -13.86
C ALA A 207 9.00 -3.18 -12.84
N PRO A 208 10.19 -3.34 -12.22
CA PRO A 208 10.73 -2.36 -11.31
C PRO A 208 11.23 -1.12 -12.04
N VAL A 209 11.07 0.05 -11.42
CA VAL A 209 11.58 1.33 -11.86
C VAL A 209 12.78 1.71 -11.00
N TYR A 210 13.86 2.12 -11.64
CA TYR A 210 15.12 2.45 -10.98
C TYR A 210 15.44 3.93 -11.10
N ASP A 211 16.11 4.47 -10.08
CA ASP A 211 16.74 5.78 -10.15
C ASP A 211 18.07 5.75 -10.90
N MET A 212 18.71 6.91 -11.02
CA MET A 212 20.03 7.04 -11.69
C MET A 212 21.15 6.24 -10.99
N ASN A 213 20.98 5.88 -9.70
CA ASN A 213 21.92 5.07 -8.93
C ASN A 213 21.60 3.57 -9.00
N ARG A 214 20.67 3.16 -9.87
CA ARG A 214 20.16 1.78 -10.00
C ARG A 214 19.48 1.24 -8.74
N LYS A 215 18.96 2.13 -7.87
CA LYS A 215 18.13 1.75 -6.75
C LYS A 215 16.67 1.66 -7.22
N VAL A 216 15.97 0.57 -6.86
CA VAL A 216 14.54 0.47 -7.13
C VAL A 216 13.78 1.51 -6.30
N VAL A 217 12.94 2.30 -6.97
CA VAL A 217 12.15 3.38 -6.36
C VAL A 217 10.66 3.18 -6.52
N ALA A 218 10.24 2.37 -7.49
CA ALA A 218 8.84 2.09 -7.78
C ALA A 218 8.71 0.81 -8.61
N ALA A 219 7.47 0.44 -8.93
CA ALA A 219 7.16 -0.49 -10.01
C ALA A 219 6.01 0.06 -10.86
N VAL A 220 6.03 -0.25 -12.15
CA VAL A 220 4.91 -0.03 -13.07
C VAL A 220 4.27 -1.37 -13.35
N SER A 221 2.95 -1.46 -13.25
CA SER A 221 2.22 -2.69 -13.56
C SER A 221 1.11 -2.45 -14.59
N ILE A 222 0.86 -3.49 -15.37
CA ILE A 222 -0.30 -3.64 -16.24
C ILE A 222 -1.23 -4.62 -15.52
N SER A 223 -2.50 -4.28 -15.41
CA SER A 223 -3.51 -5.10 -14.75
C SER A 223 -4.73 -5.26 -15.63
N GLY A 224 -5.14 -6.48 -15.88
CA GLY A 224 -6.28 -6.82 -16.71
C GLY A 224 -6.89 -8.18 -16.37
N PRO A 225 -8.10 -8.48 -16.87
CA PRO A 225 -8.70 -9.81 -16.72
C PRO A 225 -7.86 -10.88 -17.41
N ASP A 226 -7.85 -12.10 -16.86
CA ASP A 226 -7.08 -13.24 -17.33
C ASP A 226 -7.25 -13.57 -18.82
N TYR A 227 -8.49 -13.43 -19.34
CA TYR A 227 -8.79 -13.70 -20.74
C TYR A 227 -8.24 -12.66 -21.73
N ARG A 228 -7.61 -11.57 -21.26
CA ARG A 228 -7.02 -10.51 -22.10
C ARG A 228 -5.51 -10.35 -21.93
N MET A 229 -4.93 -10.87 -20.86
CA MET A 229 -3.51 -10.74 -20.49
C MET A 229 -2.61 -11.91 -21.02
#